data_e91d99f1f35e1f1b6278619e045dcffd
#
_entry.id   e91d99f1f35e1f1b6278619e045dcffd
#
_cell.length_a   1.000
_cell.length_b   1.000
_cell.length_c   1.000
_cell.angle_alpha   90.00
_cell.angle_beta   90.00
_cell.angle_gamma   90.00
#
_symmetry.space_group_name_H-M   'P 1'
#
loop_
_entity.id
_entity.type
_entity.pdbx_description
1 polymer ?
#
loop_
_entity_poly.entity_id
_entity_poly.type
_entity_poly.pdbx_seq_one_letter_code
_entity_poly.pdbx_strand_id
1 'polypeptide(L)' 'MIGSAIERGSLIYAFDEHGMTLFSKAKGSGPNDGLLGFSGSTVTVRFGSIIYTYDEKGMTLYSKAA' A
#
# COMPACT_ATOMS: atom_id res chain seq x y z
N MET A 1 -6.83 7.44 -10.18
CA MET A 1 -6.29 8.15 -9.00
C MET A 1 -6.66 7.39 -7.73
N ILE A 2 -5.73 7.31 -6.80
CA ILE A 2 -5.99 6.65 -5.53
C ILE A 2 -6.78 7.60 -4.64
N GLY A 3 -7.96 7.16 -4.22
CA GLY A 3 -8.81 7.96 -3.34
C GLY A 3 -8.67 7.59 -1.88
N SER A 4 -8.29 6.35 -1.60
CA SER A 4 -8.06 5.89 -0.24
C SER A 4 -7.27 4.60 -0.22
N ALA A 5 -6.71 4.27 0.94
CA ALA A 5 -6.03 3.01 1.17
C ALA A 5 -6.30 2.58 2.60
N ILE A 6 -6.56 1.29 2.81
CA ILE A 6 -6.86 0.76 4.13
C ILE A 6 -6.13 -0.55 4.37
N GLU A 7 -5.91 -0.86 5.65
CA GLU A 7 -5.46 -2.17 6.10
C GLU A 7 -6.66 -2.98 6.55
N ARG A 8 -6.69 -4.25 6.17
CA ARG A 8 -7.75 -5.13 6.60
C ARG A 8 -7.18 -6.54 6.75
N GLY A 9 -7.10 -7.01 7.98
CA GLY A 9 -6.46 -8.28 8.27
C GLY A 9 -5.00 -8.27 7.84
N SER A 10 -4.62 -9.18 6.97
CA SER A 10 -3.25 -9.28 6.46
C SER A 10 -3.07 -8.63 5.09
N LEU A 11 -4.06 -7.86 4.65
CA LEU A 11 -4.03 -7.24 3.32
C LEU A 11 -4.17 -5.73 3.41
N ILE A 12 -3.63 -5.06 2.40
CA ILE A 12 -3.79 -3.63 2.21
C ILE A 12 -4.52 -3.46 0.89
N TYR A 13 -5.59 -2.67 0.90
CA TYR A 13 -6.40 -2.38 -0.28
C TYR A 13 -6.24 -0.93 -0.66
N ALA A 14 -6.11 -0.68 -1.94
CA ALA A 14 -6.14 0.68 -2.49
C ALA A 14 -7.40 0.83 -3.33
N PHE A 15 -8.11 1.93 -3.14
CA PHE A 15 -9.35 2.24 -3.85
C PHE A 15 -9.17 3.51 -4.66
N ASP A 16 -9.92 3.62 -5.76
CA ASP A 16 -9.95 4.85 -6.54
C ASP A 16 -10.88 5.88 -5.90
N GLU A 17 -11.06 7.02 -6.54
CA GLU A 17 -11.93 8.08 -6.04
C GLU A 17 -13.41 7.71 -6.07
N HIS A 18 -13.76 6.63 -6.75
CA HIS A 18 -15.13 6.12 -6.81
C HIS A 18 -15.36 4.96 -5.82
N GLY A 19 -14.35 4.58 -5.06
CA GLY A 19 -14.45 3.47 -4.10
C GLY A 19 -14.23 2.09 -4.70
N MET A 20 -13.77 2.01 -5.94
CA MET A 20 -13.47 0.73 -6.59
C MET A 20 -12.07 0.29 -6.23
N THR A 21 -11.89 -1.01 -5.96
CA THR A 21 -10.57 -1.56 -5.61
C THR A 21 -9.64 -1.50 -6.81
N LEU A 22 -8.54 -0.79 -6.64
CA LEU A 22 -7.48 -0.72 -7.65
C LEU A 22 -6.56 -1.93 -7.57
N PHE A 23 -6.14 -2.28 -6.36
CA PHE A 23 -5.30 -3.45 -6.11
C PHE A 23 -5.29 -3.78 -4.63
N SER A 24 -4.76 -4.96 -4.32
CA SER A 24 -4.51 -5.35 -2.94
C SER A 24 -3.11 -5.95 -2.84
N LYS A 25 -2.48 -5.78 -1.68
CA LYS A 25 -1.16 -6.31 -1.41
C LYS A 25 -1.13 -6.90 -0.01
N ALA A 26 -0.36 -7.98 0.15
CA ALA A 26 -0.13 -8.54 1.47
C ALA A 26 0.76 -7.60 2.29
N LYS A 27 0.47 -7.50 3.57
CA LYS A 27 1.37 -6.81 4.49
C LYS A 27 2.11 -7.85 5.32
N GLY A 28 3.24 -7.45 5.92
CA GLY A 28 3.96 -8.32 6.83
C GLY A 28 3.18 -8.54 8.13
N SER A 29 3.59 -9.53 8.89
CA SER A 29 2.95 -9.88 10.15
C SER A 29 3.57 -9.20 11.36
N GLY A 30 4.60 -8.39 11.17
CA GLY A 30 5.27 -7.71 12.26
C GLY A 30 4.43 -6.56 12.81
N PRO A 31 4.71 -6.13 14.05
CA PRO A 31 3.90 -5.09 14.70
C PRO A 31 3.99 -3.72 14.03
N ASN A 32 5.07 -3.47 13.28
CA ASN A 32 5.26 -2.20 12.59
C ASN A 32 4.99 -2.30 11.08
N ASP A 33 4.59 -3.47 10.60
CA ASP A 33 4.33 -3.67 9.19
C ASP A 33 2.93 -3.15 8.85
N GLY A 34 2.77 -2.68 7.64
CA GLY A 34 1.47 -2.27 7.16
C GLY A 34 1.51 -0.99 6.34
N LEU A 35 0.34 -0.38 6.21
CA LEU A 35 0.17 0.84 5.44
C LEU A 35 0.81 2.02 6.16
N LEU A 36 1.69 2.73 5.48
CA LEU A 36 2.28 3.96 6.01
C LEU A 36 1.55 5.20 5.51
N GLY A 37 1.06 5.17 4.28
CA GLY A 37 0.35 6.30 3.74
C GLY A 37 0.07 6.14 2.26
N PHE A 38 -0.59 7.14 1.67
CA PHE A 38 -0.87 7.14 0.24
C PHE A 38 -0.99 8.57 -0.28
N SER A 39 -0.85 8.69 -1.59
CA SER A 39 -1.14 9.94 -2.31
C SER A 39 -2.07 9.61 -3.47
N GLY A 40 -2.39 10.59 -4.31
CA GLY A 40 -3.25 10.33 -5.47
C GLY A 40 -2.67 9.34 -6.48
N SER A 41 -1.36 9.13 -6.45
CA SER A 41 -0.68 8.26 -7.42
C SER A 41 0.16 7.15 -6.78
N THR A 42 0.28 7.11 -5.45
CA THR A 42 1.15 6.14 -4.78
C THR A 42 0.54 5.61 -3.49
N VAL A 43 0.96 4.39 -3.13
CA VAL A 43 0.67 3.80 -1.81
C VAL A 43 1.99 3.31 -1.24
N THR A 44 2.26 3.67 0.01
CA THR A 44 3.50 3.30 0.69
C THR A 44 3.19 2.30 1.79
N VAL A 45 3.91 1.18 1.78
CA VAL A 45 3.67 0.05 2.67
C VAL A 45 5.00 -0.38 3.28
N ARG A 46 4.99 -0.68 4.58
CA ARG A 46 6.14 -1.29 5.23
C ARG A 46 5.97 -2.80 5.29
N PHE A 47 6.98 -3.51 4.84
CA PHE A 47 7.00 -4.97 4.85
C PHE A 47 8.33 -5.43 5.44
N GLY A 48 8.32 -5.78 6.72
CA GLY A 48 9.53 -6.12 7.45
C GLY A 48 10.44 -4.92 7.60
N SER A 49 11.67 -5.02 7.12
CA SER A 49 12.65 -3.95 7.17
C SER A 49 12.71 -3.13 5.88
N ILE A 50 11.75 -3.32 4.99
CA ILE A 50 11.73 -2.66 3.68
C ILE A 50 10.43 -1.89 3.53
N ILE A 51 10.54 -0.69 2.96
CA ILE A 51 9.40 0.16 2.61
C ILE A 51 9.23 0.10 1.11
N TYR A 52 8.03 -0.27 0.66
CA TYR A 52 7.69 -0.33 -0.76
C TYR A 52 6.72 0.80 -1.10
N THR A 53 6.91 1.39 -2.27
CA THR A 53 5.97 2.35 -2.83
C THR A 53 5.43 1.81 -4.13
N TYR A 54 4.10 1.71 -4.21
CA TYR A 54 3.39 1.18 -5.38
C TYR A 54 2.67 2.30 -6.11
N ASP A 55 2.49 2.12 -7.42
CA ASP A 55 1.69 3.04 -8.22
C ASP A 55 0.20 2.65 -8.17
N GLU A 56 -0.62 3.34 -8.97
CA GLU A 56 -2.06 3.09 -9.01
C GLU A 56 -2.42 1.70 -9.52
N LYS A 57 -1.51 1.04 -10.22
CA LYS A 57 -1.72 -0.29 -10.78
C LYS A 57 -1.18 -1.39 -9.88
N GLY A 58 -0.61 -1.01 -8.74
CA GLY A 58 -0.02 -1.97 -7.81
C GLY A 58 1.40 -2.39 -8.16
N MET A 59 2.03 -1.71 -9.10
CA MET A 59 3.42 -2.01 -9.48
C MET A 59 4.38 -1.26 -8.55
N THR A 60 5.44 -1.94 -8.13
CA THR A 60 6.43 -1.34 -7.27
C THR A 60 7.22 -0.28 -8.02
N LEU A 61 7.14 0.96 -7.55
CA LEU A 61 7.92 2.06 -8.11
C LEU A 61 9.36 2.02 -7.59
N TYR A 62 9.50 1.82 -6.29
CA TYR A 62 10.80 1.67 -5.65
C TYR A 62 10.61 1.05 -4.27
N SER A 63 11.74 0.63 -3.69
CA SER A 63 11.77 0.15 -2.32
C SER A 63 13.02 0.70 -1.65
N LYS A 64 12.99 0.80 -0.33
CA LYS A 64 14.16 1.23 0.43
C LYS A 64 14.11 0.64 1.83
N ALA A 65 15.25 0.61 2.50
CA ALA A 65 15.33 0.13 3.86
C ALA A 65 14.59 1.06 4.82
N ALA A 66 13.90 0.47 5.73
CA ALA A 66 13.16 1.23 6.76
C ALA A 66 14.12 1.86 7.77
#